data_61d03663132c0ccfea84b1550ef1d33e
#
_entry.id   61d03663132c0ccfea84b1550ef1d33e
#
_cell.length_a   1.000
_cell.length_b   1.000
_cell.length_c   1.000
_cell.angle_alpha   90.00
_cell.angle_beta   90.00
_cell.angle_gamma   90.00
#
_symmetry.space_group_name_H-M   'P 1'
#
loop_
_entity.id
_entity.type
_entity.pdbx_description
1 polymer ?
#
loop_
_entity_poly.entity_id
_entity_poly.type
_entity_poly.pdbx_seq_one_letter_code
_entity_poly.pdbx_strand_id
1 'polypeptide(L)'
;IAFLWSIVNSPTFPNTVEKNYCNLPKECLVKKKFWGFLPEHHVFHLYNGRKNRKLFDEGIHALADVPEDKLSNAQQVIQLNCAKTGKIHIDKEKIKEFLTTLDKVECHLDFETCSFALPEFNGTRPYQRLPFQFSLHVINNGTKKHFEYLHDGKDDPRPTFLAALKEMLPLDGSVVVYSQGFETSVLRELARDFPEYASWVNGVLKRIVDLRVPFSNFWYYNPIQHGSASIKKVLP
;
A
#
# COMPACT_ATOMS: atom_id res chain seq x y z
N ILE A 1 33.34 15.85 7.10
CA ILE A 1 33.09 17.31 6.94
C ILE A 1 33.85 17.82 5.71
N ALA A 2 35.18 17.61 5.59
CA ALA A 2 35.99 18.11 4.45
C ALA A 2 35.47 17.67 3.07
N PHE A 3 35.04 16.40 2.93
CA PHE A 3 34.40 15.88 1.70
C PHE A 3 33.08 16.61 1.36
N LEU A 4 32.24 16.89 2.34
CA LEU A 4 31.00 17.64 2.10
C LEU A 4 31.29 19.08 1.67
N TRP A 5 32.30 19.72 2.25
CA TRP A 5 32.73 21.05 1.85
C TRP A 5 33.28 21.08 0.42
N SER A 6 33.99 20.06 -0.03
CA SER A 6 34.48 19.98 -1.42
C SER A 6 33.32 19.86 -2.42
N ILE A 7 32.21 19.18 -2.05
CA ILE A 7 31.02 19.11 -2.88
C ILE A 7 30.29 20.44 -2.94
N VAL A 8 30.10 21.10 -1.78
CA VAL A 8 29.40 22.40 -1.70
C VAL A 8 30.14 23.50 -2.48
N ASN A 9 31.49 23.49 -2.45
CA ASN A 9 32.30 24.48 -3.14
C ASN A 9 32.71 24.07 -4.57
N SER A 10 32.18 22.96 -5.09
CA SER A 10 32.45 22.55 -6.47
C SER A 10 31.80 23.51 -7.47
N PRO A 11 32.52 24.02 -8.48
CA PRO A 11 31.98 24.88 -9.51
C PRO A 11 31.02 24.13 -10.46
N THR A 12 31.02 22.78 -10.41
CA THR A 12 30.18 21.92 -11.23
C THR A 12 29.32 21.02 -10.35
N PHE A 13 28.13 20.72 -10.83
CA PHE A 13 27.25 19.76 -10.17
C PHE A 13 27.93 18.37 -10.16
N PRO A 14 28.00 17.68 -9.01
CA PRO A 14 28.59 16.34 -8.96
C PRO A 14 27.85 15.40 -9.91
N ASN A 15 28.58 14.73 -10.79
CA ASN A 15 28.05 13.69 -11.67
C ASN A 15 27.78 12.42 -10.84
N THR A 16 26.76 12.48 -10.00
CA THR A 16 26.33 11.35 -9.16
C THR A 16 25.08 10.74 -9.74
N VAL A 17 25.20 9.51 -10.17
CA VAL A 17 24.05 8.66 -10.45
C VAL A 17 23.46 8.20 -9.13
N GLU A 18 22.12 8.05 -9.10
CA GLU A 18 21.36 7.64 -7.91
C GLU A 18 22.05 6.52 -7.13
N LYS A 19 22.06 6.69 -5.83
CA LYS A 19 22.34 5.63 -4.85
C LYS A 19 21.14 5.46 -3.95
N ASN A 20 21.07 4.34 -3.23
CA ASN A 20 19.93 3.98 -2.36
C ASN A 20 19.48 5.11 -1.41
N TYR A 21 20.35 6.05 -1.06
CA TYR A 21 20.04 7.18 -0.20
C TYR A 21 19.23 8.31 -0.87
N CYS A 22 19.05 8.30 -2.20
CA CYS A 22 18.21 9.31 -2.86
C CYS A 22 16.71 9.23 -2.48
N ASN A 23 16.30 8.14 -1.87
CA ASN A 23 14.95 7.92 -1.37
C ASN A 23 14.85 7.84 0.16
N LEU A 24 15.96 7.99 0.89
CA LEU A 24 16.04 7.80 2.34
C LEU A 24 16.61 9.04 3.04
N PRO A 25 16.03 9.48 4.17
CA PRO A 25 14.76 9.05 4.78
C PRO A 25 13.53 9.56 4.01
N LYS A 26 13.71 10.49 3.07
CA LYS A 26 12.70 11.05 2.19
C LYS A 26 13.26 11.21 0.78
N GLU A 27 12.38 11.27 -0.22
CA GLU A 27 12.79 11.50 -1.60
C GLU A 27 13.60 12.81 -1.73
N CYS A 28 14.74 12.73 -2.39
CA CYS A 28 15.62 13.87 -2.62
C CYS A 28 14.92 14.90 -3.52
N LEU A 29 14.83 16.16 -3.06
CA LEU A 29 14.17 17.26 -3.79
C LEU A 29 14.74 17.52 -5.17
N VAL A 30 16.04 17.22 -5.38
CA VAL A 30 16.73 17.42 -6.66
C VAL A 30 16.77 16.16 -7.53
N LYS A 31 16.13 15.05 -7.11
CA LYS A 31 16.08 13.78 -7.85
C LYS A 31 15.61 13.97 -9.29
N LYS A 32 14.53 14.74 -9.50
CA LYS A 32 14.00 15.02 -10.84
C LYS A 32 15.03 15.67 -11.77
N LYS A 33 15.92 16.51 -11.25
CA LYS A 33 16.99 17.14 -12.03
C LYS A 33 18.04 16.13 -12.50
N PHE A 34 18.39 15.16 -11.64
CA PHE A 34 19.35 14.11 -11.98
C PHE A 34 18.77 12.99 -12.84
N TRP A 35 17.47 12.75 -12.74
CA TRP A 35 16.76 11.66 -13.41
C TRP A 35 15.96 12.09 -14.61
N GLY A 36 16.01 13.38 -14.96
CA GLY A 36 15.25 13.94 -16.08
C GLY A 36 15.59 13.33 -17.46
N PHE A 37 16.69 12.59 -17.57
CA PHE A 37 17.04 11.85 -18.77
C PHE A 37 16.39 10.47 -18.88
N LEU A 38 15.83 9.95 -17.78
CA LEU A 38 15.14 8.67 -17.78
C LEU A 38 13.78 8.79 -18.47
N PRO A 39 13.38 7.78 -19.25
CA PRO A 39 12.05 7.75 -19.84
C PRO A 39 10.97 7.60 -18.75
N GLU A 40 9.71 7.90 -19.07
CA GLU A 40 8.60 7.79 -18.13
C GLU A 40 8.50 6.38 -17.53
N HIS A 41 8.63 5.33 -18.34
CA HIS A 41 8.67 3.93 -17.90
C HIS A 41 10.12 3.45 -17.85
N HIS A 42 10.84 3.83 -16.80
CA HIS A 42 12.25 3.47 -16.64
C HIS A 42 12.45 2.20 -15.81
N VAL A 43 13.65 1.63 -15.89
CA VAL A 43 14.05 0.36 -15.26
C VAL A 43 13.82 0.31 -13.76
N PHE A 44 13.90 1.45 -13.05
CA PHE A 44 13.64 1.51 -11.61
C PHE A 44 12.17 1.32 -11.23
N HIS A 45 11.25 1.34 -12.20
CA HIS A 45 9.85 0.97 -12.01
C HIS A 45 9.60 -0.54 -12.09
N LEU A 46 10.62 -1.35 -12.43
CA LEU A 46 10.46 -2.80 -12.53
C LEU A 46 10.03 -3.39 -11.17
N TYR A 47 8.92 -4.12 -11.18
CA TYR A 47 8.30 -4.71 -10.00
C TYR A 47 9.27 -5.64 -9.27
N ASN A 48 9.39 -5.46 -7.92
CA ASN A 48 10.32 -6.21 -7.08
C ASN A 48 11.76 -6.27 -7.67
N GLY A 49 12.17 -5.20 -8.33
CA GLY A 49 13.39 -5.15 -9.10
C GLY A 49 14.65 -5.04 -8.26
N ARG A 50 15.03 -6.10 -7.54
CA ARG A 50 16.31 -6.18 -6.80
C ARG A 50 17.53 -5.95 -7.69
N LYS A 51 17.38 -6.17 -9.00
CA LYS A 51 18.44 -6.01 -10.01
C LYS A 51 18.34 -4.70 -10.79
N ASN A 52 17.40 -3.81 -10.47
CA ASN A 52 17.17 -2.57 -11.23
C ASN A 52 18.44 -1.74 -11.39
N ARG A 53 19.24 -1.65 -10.33
CA ARG A 53 20.51 -0.94 -10.38
C ARG A 53 21.51 -1.59 -11.35
N LYS A 54 21.60 -2.91 -11.34
CA LYS A 54 22.49 -3.63 -12.26
C LYS A 54 22.07 -3.42 -13.72
N LEU A 55 20.78 -3.47 -14.02
CA LEU A 55 20.25 -3.19 -15.36
C LEU A 55 20.58 -1.77 -15.80
N PHE A 56 20.44 -0.80 -14.91
CA PHE A 56 20.79 0.58 -15.17
C PHE A 56 22.30 0.74 -15.46
N ASP A 57 23.17 0.13 -14.66
CA ASP A 57 24.62 0.17 -14.82
C ASP A 57 25.09 -0.53 -16.13
N GLU A 58 24.28 -1.46 -16.65
CA GLU A 58 24.45 -2.09 -17.98
C GLU A 58 23.93 -1.21 -19.14
N GLY A 59 23.46 0.02 -18.85
CA GLY A 59 22.96 0.97 -19.85
C GLY A 59 21.49 0.78 -20.23
N ILE A 60 20.74 -0.10 -19.54
CA ILE A 60 19.32 -0.31 -19.78
C ILE A 60 18.52 0.72 -18.98
N HIS A 61 17.98 1.72 -19.65
CA HIS A 61 17.25 2.81 -19.01
C HIS A 61 15.72 2.64 -19.12
N ALA A 62 15.21 2.27 -20.29
CA ALA A 62 13.79 2.04 -20.47
C ALA A 62 13.38 0.65 -20.02
N LEU A 63 12.20 0.54 -19.42
CA LEU A 63 11.62 -0.73 -19.01
C LEU A 63 11.36 -1.65 -20.21
N ALA A 64 10.97 -1.07 -21.34
CA ALA A 64 10.71 -1.80 -22.58
C ALA A 64 11.97 -2.49 -23.16
N ASP A 65 13.17 -2.02 -22.80
CA ASP A 65 14.45 -2.54 -23.30
C ASP A 65 15.03 -3.67 -22.42
N VAL A 66 14.36 -4.00 -21.29
CA VAL A 66 14.83 -5.07 -20.41
C VAL A 66 14.72 -6.42 -21.11
N PRO A 67 15.84 -7.18 -21.24
CA PRO A 67 15.82 -8.52 -21.81
C PRO A 67 14.94 -9.48 -21.00
N GLU A 68 14.20 -10.35 -21.65
CA GLU A 68 13.26 -11.26 -21.00
C GLU A 68 13.96 -12.27 -20.09
N ASP A 69 15.17 -12.71 -20.43
CA ASP A 69 16.00 -13.61 -19.62
C ASP A 69 16.48 -12.99 -18.30
N LYS A 70 16.39 -11.66 -18.17
CA LYS A 70 16.71 -10.93 -16.92
C LYS A 70 15.52 -10.76 -15.98
N LEU A 71 14.31 -11.10 -16.43
CA LEU A 71 13.10 -11.04 -15.62
C LEU A 71 13.05 -12.19 -14.60
N SER A 72 12.44 -11.93 -13.43
CA SER A 72 12.48 -12.85 -12.30
C SER A 72 11.11 -13.46 -11.96
N ASN A 73 10.02 -12.90 -12.48
CA ASN A 73 8.64 -13.31 -12.15
C ASN A 73 7.64 -12.91 -13.24
N ALA A 74 6.44 -13.50 -13.17
CA ALA A 74 5.37 -13.26 -14.16
C ALA A 74 4.91 -11.80 -14.19
N GLN A 75 4.90 -11.10 -13.06
CA GLN A 75 4.50 -9.69 -13.00
C GLN A 75 5.46 -8.80 -13.80
N GLN A 76 6.76 -9.09 -13.77
CA GLN A 76 7.75 -8.37 -14.59
C GLN A 76 7.55 -8.61 -16.07
N VAL A 77 7.16 -9.83 -16.48
CA VAL A 77 6.82 -10.15 -17.89
C VAL A 77 5.59 -9.35 -18.33
N ILE A 78 4.54 -9.32 -17.52
CA ILE A 78 3.35 -8.50 -17.79
C ILE A 78 3.74 -7.03 -17.91
N GLN A 79 4.54 -6.53 -16.98
CA GLN A 79 5.00 -5.14 -16.95
C GLN A 79 5.80 -4.76 -18.20
N LEU A 80 6.74 -5.63 -18.63
CA LEU A 80 7.50 -5.46 -19.85
C LEU A 80 6.58 -5.37 -21.08
N ASN A 81 5.64 -6.30 -21.20
CA ASN A 81 4.69 -6.34 -22.33
C ASN A 81 3.82 -5.08 -22.37
N CYS A 82 3.35 -4.61 -21.20
CA CYS A 82 2.60 -3.37 -21.10
C CYS A 82 3.46 -2.16 -21.48
N ALA A 83 4.73 -2.11 -21.06
CA ALA A 83 5.65 -1.03 -21.42
C ALA A 83 5.96 -0.99 -22.93
N LYS A 84 6.10 -2.17 -23.57
CA LYS A 84 6.31 -2.28 -25.03
C LYS A 84 5.09 -1.90 -25.87
N THR A 85 3.90 -2.22 -25.38
CA THR A 85 2.66 -2.07 -26.16
C THR A 85 1.84 -0.82 -25.80
N GLY A 86 2.10 -0.21 -24.65
CA GLY A 86 1.27 0.86 -24.08
C GLY A 86 -0.13 0.39 -23.62
N LYS A 87 -0.40 -0.92 -23.63
CA LYS A 87 -1.73 -1.47 -23.33
C LYS A 87 -1.83 -1.92 -21.87
N ILE A 88 -3.04 -1.84 -21.32
CA ILE A 88 -3.40 -2.37 -20.01
C ILE A 88 -3.46 -3.90 -20.10
N HIS A 89 -2.97 -4.60 -19.07
CA HIS A 89 -3.17 -6.03 -18.90
C HIS A 89 -4.38 -6.31 -18.03
N ILE A 90 -5.25 -7.25 -18.45
CA ILE A 90 -6.44 -7.68 -17.71
C ILE A 90 -6.58 -9.19 -17.83
N ASP A 91 -6.44 -9.91 -16.72
CA ASP A 91 -6.79 -11.32 -16.58
C ASP A 91 -8.25 -11.41 -16.07
N LYS A 92 -9.18 -11.46 -17.02
CA LYS A 92 -10.62 -11.43 -16.71
C LYS A 92 -11.07 -12.62 -15.88
N GLU A 93 -10.47 -13.79 -16.09
CA GLU A 93 -10.88 -15.02 -15.40
C GLU A 93 -10.47 -14.95 -13.92
N LYS A 94 -9.23 -14.55 -13.64
CA LYS A 94 -8.79 -14.39 -12.23
C LYS A 94 -9.51 -13.27 -11.51
N ILE A 95 -9.83 -12.16 -12.18
CA ILE A 95 -10.64 -11.08 -11.59
C ILE A 95 -12.03 -11.59 -11.29
N LYS A 96 -12.67 -12.33 -12.21
CA LYS A 96 -13.98 -12.92 -12.01
C LYS A 96 -13.99 -13.91 -10.84
N GLU A 97 -12.98 -14.80 -10.77
CA GLU A 97 -12.81 -15.73 -9.65
C GLU A 97 -12.68 -14.97 -8.33
N PHE A 98 -11.84 -13.94 -8.28
CA PHE A 98 -11.70 -13.10 -7.09
C PHE A 98 -13.03 -12.45 -6.68
N LEU A 99 -13.80 -11.93 -7.62
CA LEU A 99 -15.09 -11.31 -7.33
C LEU A 99 -16.11 -12.30 -6.75
N THR A 100 -15.98 -13.60 -7.05
CA THR A 100 -16.84 -14.63 -6.41
C THR A 100 -16.52 -14.87 -4.94
N THR A 101 -15.41 -14.37 -4.43
CA THR A 101 -15.08 -14.44 -3.00
C THR A 101 -15.80 -13.37 -2.17
N LEU A 102 -16.41 -12.38 -2.82
CA LEU A 102 -17.20 -11.35 -2.16
C LEU A 102 -18.63 -11.85 -1.90
N ASP A 103 -19.12 -11.61 -0.69
CA ASP A 103 -20.50 -11.87 -0.32
C ASP A 103 -21.44 -10.81 -0.92
N LYS A 104 -22.75 -11.05 -0.84
CA LYS A 104 -23.78 -10.08 -1.26
C LYS A 104 -23.79 -8.81 -0.42
N VAL A 105 -23.38 -8.92 0.84
CA VAL A 105 -23.16 -7.78 1.73
C VAL A 105 -21.67 -7.50 1.75
N GLU A 106 -21.29 -6.30 1.35
CA GLU A 106 -19.90 -5.82 1.34
C GLU A 106 -19.75 -4.66 2.33
N CYS A 107 -18.80 -4.81 3.26
CA CYS A 107 -18.46 -3.83 4.28
C CYS A 107 -17.08 -3.27 3.98
N HIS A 108 -17.00 -2.17 3.23
CA HIS A 108 -15.73 -1.51 2.89
C HIS A 108 -15.27 -0.69 4.08
N LEU A 109 -14.15 -1.08 4.67
CA LEU A 109 -13.64 -0.58 5.94
C LEU A 109 -12.23 -0.03 5.81
N ASP A 110 -12.00 1.15 6.38
CA ASP A 110 -10.70 1.81 6.45
C ASP A 110 -10.50 2.44 7.84
N PHE A 111 -9.27 2.40 8.37
CA PHE A 111 -8.90 2.90 9.69
C PHE A 111 -7.82 3.95 9.63
N GLU A 112 -7.91 4.93 10.56
CA GLU A 112 -6.79 5.81 10.86
C GLU A 112 -6.26 5.54 12.27
N THR A 113 -4.94 5.59 12.41
CA THR A 113 -4.26 5.34 13.70
C THR A 113 -3.27 6.45 14.04
N CYS A 114 -3.14 6.75 15.32
CA CYS A 114 -2.02 7.51 15.85
C CYS A 114 -1.05 6.59 16.60
N SER A 115 0.15 7.08 16.86
CA SER A 115 1.15 6.40 17.68
C SER A 115 2.05 7.42 18.38
N PHE A 116 2.42 7.15 19.62
CA PHE A 116 3.22 8.05 20.45
C PHE A 116 4.54 7.40 20.82
N ALA A 117 5.62 8.17 20.81
CA ALA A 117 6.93 7.72 21.28
C ALA A 117 6.91 7.45 22.79
N LEU A 118 6.24 8.31 23.55
CA LEU A 118 5.92 8.11 24.97
C LEU A 118 4.45 7.70 25.07
N PRO A 119 4.14 6.53 25.68
CA PRO A 119 2.75 6.10 25.84
C PRO A 119 1.92 7.13 26.64
N GLU A 120 0.80 7.56 26.09
CA GLU A 120 -0.11 8.51 26.73
C GLU A 120 -1.22 7.82 27.53
N PHE A 121 -1.52 6.57 27.22
CA PHE A 121 -2.60 5.82 27.84
C PHE A 121 -2.08 4.57 28.55
N ASN A 122 -2.72 4.23 29.67
CA ASN A 122 -2.38 3.04 30.44
C ASN A 122 -2.51 1.76 29.58
N GLY A 123 -1.56 0.83 29.74
CA GLY A 123 -1.53 -0.42 28.99
C GLY A 123 -1.11 -0.28 27.54
N THR A 124 -0.61 0.90 27.10
CA THR A 124 -0.01 1.08 25.80
C THR A 124 1.52 1.01 25.83
N ARG A 125 2.15 0.75 24.68
CA ARG A 125 3.60 0.71 24.51
C ARG A 125 4.07 1.77 23.52
N PRO A 126 5.37 2.15 23.54
CA PRO A 126 5.93 3.07 22.55
C PRO A 126 5.60 2.64 21.12
N TYR A 127 5.19 3.60 20.29
CA TYR A 127 4.82 3.41 18.88
C TYR A 127 3.72 2.38 18.61
N GLN A 128 2.89 2.06 19.62
CA GLN A 128 1.69 1.25 19.41
C GLN A 128 0.69 2.02 18.55
N ARG A 129 0.08 1.33 17.58
CA ARG A 129 -0.98 1.91 16.77
C ARG A 129 -2.28 1.95 17.58
N LEU A 130 -2.83 3.14 17.72
CA LEU A 130 -4.08 3.39 18.42
C LEU A 130 -5.10 3.86 17.38
N PRO A 131 -6.06 3.04 16.99
CA PRO A 131 -7.08 3.46 16.03
C PRO A 131 -8.01 4.48 16.69
N PHE A 132 -8.23 5.59 16.00
CA PHE A 132 -9.06 6.69 16.47
C PHE A 132 -10.18 7.08 15.51
N GLN A 133 -10.14 6.55 14.28
CA GLN A 133 -11.14 6.83 13.24
C GLN A 133 -11.37 5.59 12.41
N PHE A 134 -12.61 5.40 11.94
CA PHE A 134 -12.91 4.53 10.81
C PHE A 134 -13.94 5.15 9.88
N SER A 135 -13.90 4.70 8.62
CA SER A 135 -14.95 4.89 7.61
C SER A 135 -15.45 3.52 7.18
N LEU A 136 -16.76 3.32 7.20
CA LEU A 136 -17.41 2.06 6.85
C LEU A 136 -18.52 2.31 5.84
N HIS A 137 -18.37 1.78 4.63
CA HIS A 137 -19.44 1.76 3.64
C HIS A 137 -20.02 0.35 3.54
N VAL A 138 -21.30 0.21 3.81
CA VAL A 138 -22.02 -1.05 3.70
C VAL A 138 -22.87 -1.04 2.43
N ILE A 139 -22.61 -1.99 1.53
CA ILE A 139 -23.37 -2.22 0.30
C ILE A 139 -24.17 -3.49 0.47
N ASN A 140 -25.50 -3.39 0.35
CA ASN A 140 -26.41 -4.54 0.42
C ASN A 140 -27.49 -4.39 -0.65
N ASN A 141 -27.54 -5.35 -1.58
CA ASN A 141 -28.51 -5.35 -2.70
C ASN A 141 -28.55 -3.99 -3.46
N GLY A 142 -27.38 -3.39 -3.71
CA GLY A 142 -27.25 -2.10 -4.40
C GLY A 142 -27.54 -0.87 -3.53
N THR A 143 -28.04 -1.05 -2.31
CA THR A 143 -28.18 0.06 -1.36
C THR A 143 -26.88 0.29 -0.63
N LYS A 144 -26.39 1.53 -0.65
CA LYS A 144 -25.17 1.96 0.02
C LYS A 144 -25.49 2.79 1.25
N LYS A 145 -24.91 2.42 2.40
CA LYS A 145 -24.95 3.20 3.65
C LYS A 145 -23.53 3.54 4.04
N HIS A 146 -23.31 4.72 4.62
CA HIS A 146 -22.04 5.14 5.18
C HIS A 146 -22.17 5.35 6.69
N PHE A 147 -21.20 4.82 7.41
CA PHE A 147 -20.99 4.99 8.83
C PHE A 147 -19.57 5.49 9.06
N GLU A 148 -19.40 6.34 10.03
CA GLU A 148 -18.11 6.88 10.41
C GLU A 148 -17.99 7.01 11.91
N TYR A 149 -16.78 6.96 12.41
CA TYR A 149 -16.45 7.23 13.80
C TYR A 149 -15.15 8.03 13.83
N LEU A 150 -15.14 9.06 14.66
CA LEU A 150 -13.97 9.86 14.96
C LEU A 150 -13.94 10.11 16.47
N HIS A 151 -12.86 9.69 17.13
CA HIS A 151 -12.64 9.92 18.56
C HIS A 151 -12.39 11.40 18.83
N ASP A 152 -12.88 11.91 19.98
CA ASP A 152 -12.80 13.33 20.34
C ASP A 152 -11.43 13.75 20.91
N GLY A 153 -10.50 12.81 21.08
CA GLY A 153 -9.10 13.05 21.49
C GLY A 153 -8.89 13.28 22.98
N LYS A 154 -9.88 13.02 23.85
CA LYS A 154 -9.74 13.31 25.29
C LYS A 154 -9.17 12.16 26.11
N ASP A 155 -9.38 10.93 25.69
CA ASP A 155 -8.96 9.73 26.40
C ASP A 155 -8.49 8.63 25.45
N ASP A 156 -8.31 7.39 25.93
CA ASP A 156 -7.90 6.26 25.13
C ASP A 156 -8.96 5.95 24.04
N PRO A 157 -8.63 6.09 22.75
CA PRO A 157 -9.60 5.90 21.67
C PRO A 157 -10.04 4.44 21.50
N ARG A 158 -9.26 3.45 21.94
CA ARG A 158 -9.45 2.03 21.64
C ARG A 158 -10.78 1.43 22.11
N PRO A 159 -11.22 1.67 23.37
CA PRO A 159 -12.49 1.11 23.86
C PRO A 159 -13.70 1.60 23.09
N THR A 160 -13.79 2.91 22.86
CA THR A 160 -14.92 3.54 22.17
C THR A 160 -14.88 3.25 20.67
N PHE A 161 -13.69 3.17 20.06
CA PHE A 161 -13.53 2.69 18.68
C PHE A 161 -14.06 1.27 18.49
N LEU A 162 -13.69 0.33 19.38
CA LEU A 162 -14.15 -1.07 19.32
C LEU A 162 -15.67 -1.17 19.50
N ALA A 163 -16.23 -0.42 20.46
CA ALA A 163 -17.68 -0.41 20.71
C ALA A 163 -18.44 0.09 19.48
N ALA A 164 -18.02 1.24 18.91
CA ALA A 164 -18.65 1.83 17.74
C ALA A 164 -18.52 0.91 16.50
N LEU A 165 -17.33 0.35 16.25
CA LEU A 165 -17.12 -0.55 15.12
C LEU A 165 -17.98 -1.81 15.25
N LYS A 166 -18.08 -2.39 16.46
CA LYS A 166 -18.91 -3.58 16.71
C LYS A 166 -20.40 -3.31 16.52
N GLU A 167 -20.86 -2.11 16.85
CA GLU A 167 -22.26 -1.69 16.66
C GLU A 167 -22.60 -1.50 15.18
N MET A 168 -21.68 -0.86 14.41
CA MET A 168 -21.96 -0.45 13.04
C MET A 168 -21.63 -1.50 11.99
N LEU A 169 -20.68 -2.41 12.27
CA LEU A 169 -20.25 -3.44 11.33
C LEU A 169 -21.26 -4.60 11.32
N PRO A 170 -21.89 -4.92 10.17
CA PRO A 170 -22.79 -6.08 10.05
C PRO A 170 -22.15 -7.39 10.52
N LEU A 171 -22.98 -8.28 11.08
CA LEU A 171 -22.50 -9.58 11.59
C LEU A 171 -22.09 -10.55 10.49
N ASP A 172 -22.58 -10.36 9.27
CA ASP A 172 -22.34 -11.17 8.07
C ASP A 172 -21.79 -10.33 6.92
N GLY A 173 -21.46 -10.99 5.81
CA GLY A 173 -20.88 -10.38 4.62
C GLY A 173 -19.38 -10.21 4.67
N SER A 174 -18.79 -9.85 3.54
CA SER A 174 -17.35 -9.63 3.39
C SER A 174 -16.92 -8.30 4.01
N VAL A 175 -15.82 -8.29 4.75
CA VAL A 175 -15.15 -7.07 5.23
C VAL A 175 -14.03 -6.74 4.23
N VAL A 176 -14.30 -5.75 3.40
CA VAL A 176 -13.46 -5.38 2.27
C VAL A 176 -12.49 -4.29 2.70
N VAL A 177 -11.20 -4.56 2.57
CA VAL A 177 -10.11 -3.63 2.91
C VAL A 177 -9.13 -3.49 1.75
N TYR A 178 -8.27 -2.48 1.80
CA TYR A 178 -7.18 -2.33 0.83
C TYR A 178 -5.83 -2.48 1.54
N SER A 179 -5.11 -3.60 1.26
CA SER A 179 -3.87 -3.98 1.96
C SER A 179 -4.12 -4.48 3.40
N GLN A 180 -4.81 -5.61 3.52
CA GLN A 180 -5.31 -6.21 4.77
C GLN A 180 -4.31 -6.31 5.93
N GLY A 181 -3.00 -6.23 5.64
CA GLY A 181 -1.96 -6.37 6.66
C GLY A 181 -2.03 -5.32 7.75
N PHE A 182 -2.49 -4.11 7.42
CA PHE A 182 -2.64 -3.02 8.38
C PHE A 182 -3.86 -3.27 9.29
N GLU A 183 -5.06 -3.42 8.71
CA GLU A 183 -6.31 -3.58 9.45
C GLU A 183 -6.30 -4.84 10.30
N THR A 184 -5.81 -5.97 9.75
CA THR A 184 -5.71 -7.23 10.50
C THR A 184 -4.77 -7.13 11.68
N SER A 185 -3.66 -6.39 11.56
CA SER A 185 -2.72 -6.24 12.67
C SER A 185 -3.28 -5.33 13.78
N VAL A 186 -3.96 -4.24 13.42
CA VAL A 186 -4.65 -3.37 14.38
C VAL A 186 -5.74 -4.13 15.13
N LEU A 187 -6.60 -4.87 14.42
CA LEU A 187 -7.66 -5.67 15.03
C LEU A 187 -7.13 -6.75 15.97
N ARG A 188 -6.02 -7.43 15.59
CA ARG A 188 -5.37 -8.42 16.48
C ARG A 188 -4.77 -7.77 17.73
N GLU A 189 -4.15 -6.58 17.61
CA GLU A 189 -3.65 -5.83 18.76
C GLU A 189 -4.79 -5.45 19.70
N LEU A 190 -5.91 -4.96 19.18
CA LEU A 190 -7.10 -4.64 19.94
C LEU A 190 -7.69 -5.87 20.66
N ALA A 191 -7.79 -7.03 19.97
CA ALA A 191 -8.29 -8.26 20.57
C ALA A 191 -7.41 -8.80 21.71
N ARG A 192 -6.09 -8.54 21.64
CA ARG A 192 -5.16 -8.87 22.72
C ARG A 192 -5.32 -7.95 23.90
N ASP A 193 -5.45 -6.64 23.64
CA ASP A 193 -5.53 -5.61 24.69
C ASP A 193 -6.93 -5.55 25.34
N PHE A 194 -7.98 -6.00 24.63
CA PHE A 194 -9.38 -6.07 25.05
C PHE A 194 -9.96 -7.47 24.78
N PRO A 195 -9.66 -8.47 25.64
CA PRO A 195 -10.01 -9.89 25.41
C PRO A 195 -11.50 -10.15 25.25
N GLU A 196 -12.38 -9.32 25.81
CA GLU A 196 -13.83 -9.41 25.66
C GLU A 196 -14.32 -9.21 24.23
N TYR A 197 -13.50 -8.58 23.38
CA TYR A 197 -13.77 -8.44 21.94
C TYR A 197 -13.12 -9.53 21.09
N ALA A 198 -12.26 -10.39 21.65
CA ALA A 198 -11.44 -11.33 20.88
C ALA A 198 -12.27 -12.27 20.00
N SER A 199 -13.38 -12.80 20.52
CA SER A 199 -14.26 -13.69 19.76
C SER A 199 -14.88 -12.97 18.54
N TRP A 200 -15.38 -11.76 18.74
CA TRP A 200 -15.95 -10.94 17.67
C TRP A 200 -14.90 -10.56 16.63
N VAL A 201 -13.72 -10.07 17.06
CA VAL A 201 -12.62 -9.74 16.16
C VAL A 201 -12.20 -10.94 15.32
N ASN A 202 -12.07 -12.13 15.92
CA ASN A 202 -11.76 -13.36 15.17
C ASN A 202 -12.83 -13.69 14.11
N GLY A 203 -14.10 -13.39 14.38
CA GLY A 203 -15.17 -13.47 13.37
C GLY A 203 -14.98 -12.48 12.23
N VAL A 204 -14.64 -11.23 12.53
CA VAL A 204 -14.34 -10.20 11.52
C VAL A 204 -13.16 -10.59 10.66
N LEU A 205 -12.04 -11.04 11.27
CA LEU A 205 -10.82 -11.42 10.56
C LEU A 205 -11.03 -12.54 9.52
N LYS A 206 -11.98 -13.44 9.75
CA LYS A 206 -12.30 -14.54 8.81
C LYS A 206 -13.06 -14.06 7.57
N ARG A 207 -13.64 -12.88 7.62
CA ARG A 207 -14.45 -12.27 6.54
C ARG A 207 -13.68 -11.23 5.73
N ILE A 208 -12.40 -10.97 6.09
CA ILE A 208 -11.60 -9.95 5.41
C ILE A 208 -11.26 -10.40 3.99
N VAL A 209 -11.54 -9.53 3.02
CA VAL A 209 -11.16 -9.65 1.61
C VAL A 209 -10.31 -8.44 1.23
N ASP A 210 -9.11 -8.70 0.69
CA ASP A 210 -8.15 -7.64 0.33
C ASP A 210 -8.28 -7.26 -1.15
N LEU A 211 -8.84 -6.08 -1.42
CA LEU A 211 -8.97 -5.54 -2.79
C LEU A 211 -7.63 -5.22 -3.47
N ARG A 212 -6.53 -5.22 -2.74
CA ARG A 212 -5.20 -5.04 -3.34
C ARG A 212 -4.75 -6.26 -4.14
N VAL A 213 -5.30 -7.45 -3.86
CA VAL A 213 -4.88 -8.73 -4.45
C VAL A 213 -4.88 -8.72 -5.99
N PRO A 214 -5.95 -8.30 -6.70
CA PRO A 214 -5.95 -8.23 -8.16
C PRO A 214 -4.84 -7.35 -8.74
N PHE A 215 -4.51 -6.26 -8.06
CA PHE A 215 -3.50 -5.30 -8.50
C PHE A 215 -2.07 -5.75 -8.16
N SER A 216 -1.86 -6.32 -6.97
CA SER A 216 -0.54 -6.82 -6.55
C SER A 216 -0.11 -8.07 -7.31
N ASN A 217 -1.06 -8.86 -7.80
CA ASN A 217 -0.82 -10.02 -8.65
C ASN A 217 -0.82 -9.70 -10.14
N PHE A 218 -1.03 -8.43 -10.50
CA PHE A 218 -1.13 -7.97 -11.88
C PHE A 218 -2.24 -8.68 -12.70
N TRP A 219 -3.31 -9.12 -12.08
CA TRP A 219 -4.53 -9.51 -12.80
C TRP A 219 -5.16 -8.32 -13.52
N TYR A 220 -5.00 -7.14 -12.91
CA TYR A 220 -5.15 -5.84 -13.56
C TYR A 220 -3.87 -5.04 -13.40
N TYR A 221 -3.28 -4.60 -14.51
CA TYR A 221 -2.12 -3.73 -14.48
C TYR A 221 -2.18 -2.67 -15.59
N ASN A 222 -2.08 -1.41 -15.18
CA ASN A 222 -1.92 -0.27 -16.07
C ASN A 222 -0.48 0.25 -15.97
N PRO A 223 0.22 0.54 -17.09
CA PRO A 223 1.57 1.10 -17.08
C PRO A 223 1.78 2.31 -16.15
N ILE A 224 0.77 3.17 -16.01
CA ILE A 224 0.81 4.36 -15.12
C ILE A 224 1.01 4.01 -13.64
N GLN A 225 0.78 2.76 -13.24
CA GLN A 225 1.00 2.28 -11.88
C GLN A 225 2.49 2.14 -11.54
N HIS A 226 3.39 2.14 -12.56
CA HIS A 226 4.84 2.02 -12.38
C HIS A 226 5.25 0.85 -11.48
N GLY A 227 4.60 -0.31 -11.63
CA GLY A 227 4.85 -1.50 -10.81
C GLY A 227 4.27 -1.45 -9.40
N SER A 228 3.52 -0.41 -9.03
CA SER A 228 2.94 -0.25 -7.71
C SER A 228 1.47 -0.69 -7.68
N ALA A 229 1.09 -1.40 -6.60
CA ALA A 229 -0.30 -1.68 -6.28
C ALA A 229 -0.81 -0.79 -5.14
N SER A 230 -0.20 0.39 -4.90
CA SER A 230 -0.73 1.36 -3.95
C SER A 230 -2.05 1.94 -4.47
N ILE A 231 -3.03 2.14 -3.59
CA ILE A 231 -4.33 2.73 -3.96
C ILE A 231 -4.17 4.06 -4.70
N LYS A 232 -3.20 4.91 -4.31
CA LYS A 232 -2.86 6.19 -4.96
C LYS A 232 -2.30 6.05 -6.38
N LYS A 233 -1.95 4.83 -6.81
CA LYS A 233 -1.47 4.52 -8.17
C LYS A 233 -2.49 3.74 -8.97
N VAL A 234 -3.43 3.10 -8.30
CA VAL A 234 -4.53 2.33 -8.90
C VAL A 234 -5.73 3.21 -9.21
N LEU A 235 -6.03 4.13 -8.27
CA LEU A 235 -7.07 5.16 -8.44
C LEU A 235 -6.35 6.50 -8.63
N PRO A 236 -6.31 7.06 -9.84
CA PRO A 236 -5.67 8.35 -10.13
C PRO A 236 -6.46 9.53 -9.57
#